data_8d09053da587b42a59b276e9179a5e1a
#
_entry.id   8d09053da587b42a59b276e9179a5e1a
#
_cell.length_a   1.000
_cell.length_b   1.000
_cell.length_c   1.000
_cell.angle_alpha   90.00
_cell.angle_beta   90.00
_cell.angle_gamma   90.00
#
_symmetry.space_group_name_H-M   'P 1'
#
loop_
_entity.id
_entity.type
_entity.pdbx_description
1 polymer ?
#
loop_
_entity_poly.entity_id
_entity_poly.type
_entity_poly.pdbx_seq_one_letter_code
_entity_poly.pdbx_strand_id
1 'polypeptide(L)'
;FEAMLRAYHSARHRAITDGLTGLFNHAYFLEKLTREAELAGRSGRPLSVIMLDVDRFKHFNDTNGHETGNELLKDLARLMERCFRRSDLLARYGGEEFVVLLPNTPKSQAAVLAERLRRRVAEYPFVGRESQPGGCLTVSLGVAAMPTDTSDPKQLLELADRALYRAKQNGRNRVCVVESEAVGRSHPSGFWKIPDQPDLGSTSA
;
A
#
# COMPACT_ATOMS: atom_id res chain seq x y z
N PHE A 1 33.89 17.19 -3.43
CA PHE A 1 32.99 16.94 -2.30
C PHE A 1 31.50 16.98 -2.71
N GLU A 2 31.06 18.10 -3.33
CA GLU A 2 29.64 18.25 -3.76
C GLU A 2 29.17 17.20 -4.78
N ALA A 3 30.03 16.86 -5.76
CA ALA A 3 29.67 15.82 -6.75
C ALA A 3 29.48 14.44 -6.11
N MET A 4 30.32 14.11 -5.12
CA MET A 4 30.19 12.85 -4.37
C MET A 4 28.95 12.85 -3.48
N LEU A 5 28.61 13.97 -2.86
CA LEU A 5 27.40 14.10 -2.05
C LEU A 5 26.13 13.98 -2.91
N ARG A 6 26.12 14.62 -4.09
CA ARG A 6 25.02 14.48 -5.06
C ARG A 6 24.88 13.04 -5.57
N ALA A 7 25.99 12.38 -5.89
CA ALA A 7 25.99 10.98 -6.31
C ALA A 7 25.47 10.06 -5.20
N TYR A 8 25.86 10.28 -3.95
CA TYR A 8 25.35 9.54 -2.79
C TYR A 8 23.84 9.72 -2.61
N HIS A 9 23.34 10.96 -2.62
CA HIS A 9 21.91 11.24 -2.52
C HIS A 9 21.10 10.62 -3.66
N SER A 10 21.61 10.69 -4.89
CA SER A 10 20.99 10.07 -6.05
C SER A 10 20.96 8.54 -5.96
N ALA A 11 22.07 7.92 -5.52
CA ALA A 11 22.14 6.48 -5.33
C ALA A 11 21.19 6.02 -4.21
N ARG A 12 21.16 6.73 -3.07
CA ARG A 12 20.23 6.45 -1.99
C ARG A 12 18.76 6.59 -2.43
N HIS A 13 18.43 7.67 -3.12
CA HIS A 13 17.07 7.88 -3.61
C HIS A 13 16.62 6.74 -4.51
N ARG A 14 17.46 6.31 -5.47
CA ARG A 14 17.17 5.15 -6.34
C ARG A 14 17.04 3.83 -5.59
N ALA A 15 17.75 3.67 -4.47
CA ALA A 15 17.67 2.45 -3.66
C ALA A 15 16.37 2.33 -2.86
N ILE A 16 15.69 3.44 -2.55
CA ILE A 16 14.50 3.46 -1.68
C ILE A 16 13.20 3.81 -2.42
N THR A 17 13.25 4.18 -3.71
CA THR A 17 12.06 4.54 -4.51
C THR A 17 11.77 3.54 -5.61
N ASP A 18 10.51 3.47 -6.01
CA ASP A 18 10.07 2.76 -7.21
C ASP A 18 10.36 3.60 -8.46
N GLY A 19 11.05 3.01 -9.42
CA GLY A 19 11.53 3.73 -10.61
C GLY A 19 10.43 4.20 -11.58
N LEU A 20 9.22 3.63 -11.50
CA LEU A 20 8.08 4.04 -12.33
C LEU A 20 7.31 5.20 -11.70
N THR A 21 6.95 5.08 -10.45
CA THR A 21 6.01 5.97 -9.76
C THR A 21 6.69 7.07 -8.95
N GLY A 22 7.96 6.90 -8.57
CA GLY A 22 8.69 7.80 -7.69
C GLY A 22 8.32 7.67 -6.21
N LEU A 23 7.29 6.93 -5.86
CA LEU A 23 6.95 6.60 -4.48
C LEU A 23 8.03 5.72 -3.85
N PHE A 24 7.97 5.51 -2.55
CA PHE A 24 8.87 4.54 -1.93
C PHE A 24 8.64 3.13 -2.49
N ASN A 25 9.68 2.30 -2.48
CA ASN A 25 9.58 0.91 -2.87
C ASN A 25 9.17 0.02 -1.69
N HIS A 26 8.83 -1.23 -2.01
CA HIS A 26 8.42 -2.25 -1.05
C HIS A 26 9.45 -2.47 0.09
N ALA A 27 10.73 -2.57 -0.25
CA ALA A 27 11.79 -2.83 0.74
C ALA A 27 11.87 -1.71 1.79
N TYR A 28 11.86 -0.46 1.34
CA TYR A 28 11.87 0.69 2.24
C TYR A 28 10.60 0.81 3.07
N PHE A 29 9.45 0.44 2.49
CA PHE A 29 8.20 0.38 3.24
C PHE A 29 8.28 -0.60 4.42
N LEU A 30 8.78 -1.82 4.21
CA LEU A 30 8.90 -2.82 5.27
C LEU A 30 9.85 -2.38 6.40
N GLU A 31 10.98 -1.77 6.05
CA GLU A 31 11.91 -1.18 7.03
C GLU A 31 11.19 -0.12 7.89
N LYS A 32 10.44 0.76 7.24
CA LYS A 32 9.71 1.83 7.93
C LYS A 32 8.54 1.31 8.76
N LEU A 33 7.80 0.34 8.26
CA LEU A 33 6.72 -0.30 9.01
C LEU A 33 7.22 -0.85 10.34
N THR A 34 8.33 -1.59 10.32
CA THR A 34 8.92 -2.15 11.55
C THR A 34 9.28 -1.05 12.53
N ARG A 35 9.97 -0.01 12.08
CA ARG A 35 10.39 1.12 12.92
C ARG A 35 9.21 1.91 13.49
N GLU A 36 8.22 2.23 12.68
CA GLU A 36 7.04 3.00 13.13
C GLU A 36 6.17 2.17 14.09
N ALA A 37 6.08 0.84 13.88
CA ALA A 37 5.37 -0.05 14.78
C ALA A 37 6.04 -0.13 16.17
N GLU A 38 7.38 -0.19 16.23
CA GLU A 38 8.11 -0.12 17.49
C GLU A 38 7.88 1.22 18.22
N LEU A 39 7.86 2.33 17.48
CA LEU A 39 7.58 3.65 18.04
C LEU A 39 6.15 3.74 18.55
N ALA A 40 5.18 3.24 17.79
CA ALA A 40 3.78 3.18 18.17
C ALA A 40 3.58 2.36 19.45
N GLY A 41 4.20 1.16 19.52
CA GLY A 41 4.14 0.28 20.69
C GLY A 41 4.69 0.95 21.96
N ARG A 42 5.84 1.66 21.85
CA ARG A 42 6.43 2.38 23.01
C ARG A 42 5.65 3.60 23.44
N SER A 43 5.05 4.32 22.49
CA SER A 43 4.35 5.59 22.78
C SER A 43 2.86 5.43 23.01
N GLY A 44 2.28 4.25 22.79
CA GLY A 44 0.83 4.02 22.82
C GLY A 44 0.06 4.73 21.70
N ARG A 45 0.75 5.25 20.68
CA ARG A 45 0.12 5.98 19.59
C ARG A 45 -0.39 5.04 18.49
N PRO A 46 -1.52 5.35 17.86
CA PRO A 46 -2.03 4.49 16.79
C PRO A 46 -1.17 4.54 15.54
N LEU A 47 -1.08 3.40 14.85
CA LEU A 47 -0.45 3.26 13.55
C LEU A 47 -1.41 2.52 12.63
N SER A 48 -1.71 3.07 11.46
CA SER A 48 -2.59 2.42 10.50
C SER A 48 -1.86 2.11 9.18
N VAL A 49 -2.31 1.05 8.53
CA VAL A 49 -1.89 0.66 7.17
C VAL A 49 -3.12 0.61 6.27
N ILE A 50 -2.97 1.14 5.06
CA ILE A 50 -3.94 0.99 3.97
C ILE A 50 -3.25 0.22 2.85
N MET A 51 -3.75 -0.97 2.50
CA MET A 51 -3.41 -1.65 1.26
C MET A 51 -4.38 -1.26 0.17
N LEU A 52 -3.88 -1.03 -1.04
CA LEU A 52 -4.66 -0.60 -2.20
C LEU A 52 -4.26 -1.40 -3.44
N ASP A 53 -5.24 -1.70 -4.27
CA ASP A 53 -5.03 -2.36 -5.56
C ASP A 53 -5.95 -1.74 -6.62
N VAL A 54 -5.41 -1.58 -7.84
CA VAL A 54 -6.15 -1.03 -8.98
C VAL A 54 -7.07 -2.09 -9.54
N ASP A 55 -8.37 -1.83 -9.46
CA ASP A 55 -9.39 -2.78 -9.91
C ASP A 55 -9.26 -3.07 -11.41
N ARG A 56 -9.19 -4.37 -11.75
CA ARG A 56 -9.14 -4.86 -13.14
C ARG A 56 -7.98 -4.28 -13.96
N PHE A 57 -6.83 -4.01 -13.34
CA PHE A 57 -5.66 -3.43 -14.02
C PHE A 57 -5.16 -4.29 -15.19
N LYS A 58 -5.20 -5.62 -15.05
CA LYS A 58 -4.89 -6.50 -16.18
C LYS A 58 -5.78 -6.23 -17.39
N HIS A 59 -7.10 -6.14 -17.19
CA HIS A 59 -8.05 -5.81 -18.26
C HIS A 59 -7.75 -4.43 -18.89
N PHE A 60 -7.38 -3.45 -18.05
CA PHE A 60 -6.97 -2.14 -18.53
C PHE A 60 -5.75 -2.23 -19.45
N ASN A 61 -4.71 -2.97 -19.05
CA ASN A 61 -3.51 -3.17 -19.85
C ASN A 61 -3.79 -3.94 -21.15
N ASP A 62 -4.59 -5.00 -21.07
CA ASP A 62 -4.96 -5.81 -22.24
C ASP A 62 -5.71 -4.98 -23.30
N THR A 63 -6.43 -3.95 -22.88
CA THR A 63 -7.22 -3.07 -23.76
C THR A 63 -6.44 -1.84 -24.23
N ASN A 64 -5.67 -1.18 -23.35
CA ASN A 64 -5.04 0.12 -23.62
C ASN A 64 -3.52 0.02 -23.83
N GLY A 65 -2.92 -1.14 -23.61
CA GLY A 65 -1.49 -1.36 -23.64
C GLY A 65 -0.76 -1.04 -22.34
N HIS A 66 0.40 -1.64 -22.14
CA HIS A 66 1.21 -1.50 -20.94
C HIS A 66 1.74 -0.08 -20.72
N GLU A 67 2.01 0.67 -21.78
CA GLU A 67 2.47 2.06 -21.69
C GLU A 67 1.40 2.95 -21.04
N THR A 68 0.15 2.82 -21.48
CA THR A 68 -1.00 3.54 -20.88
C THR A 68 -1.21 3.11 -19.43
N GLY A 69 -1.02 1.82 -19.11
CA GLY A 69 -1.05 1.33 -17.73
C GLY A 69 0.04 1.92 -16.86
N ASN A 70 1.24 2.10 -17.38
CA ASN A 70 2.34 2.77 -16.67
C ASN A 70 2.01 4.24 -16.37
N GLU A 71 1.44 4.97 -17.33
CA GLU A 71 1.01 6.36 -17.10
C GLU A 71 -0.11 6.44 -16.06
N LEU A 72 -1.06 5.50 -16.09
CA LEU A 72 -2.08 5.38 -15.06
C LEU A 72 -1.48 5.22 -13.66
N LEU A 73 -0.49 4.34 -13.49
CA LEU A 73 0.16 4.13 -12.18
C LEU A 73 0.93 5.38 -11.72
N LYS A 74 1.53 6.13 -12.62
CA LYS A 74 2.17 7.43 -12.31
C LYS A 74 1.14 8.47 -11.87
N ASP A 75 0.02 8.56 -12.57
CA ASP A 75 -1.06 9.50 -12.21
C ASP A 75 -1.71 9.14 -10.89
N LEU A 76 -1.90 7.83 -10.62
CA LEU A 76 -2.39 7.34 -9.33
C LEU A 76 -1.43 7.74 -8.21
N ALA A 77 -0.12 7.56 -8.40
CA ALA A 77 0.90 7.96 -7.42
C ALA A 77 0.81 9.47 -7.11
N ARG A 78 0.73 10.32 -8.14
CA ARG A 78 0.56 11.79 -7.97
C ARG A 78 -0.74 12.14 -7.25
N LEU A 79 -1.83 11.40 -7.53
CA LEU A 79 -3.10 11.60 -6.85
C LEU A 79 -3.02 11.20 -5.38
N MET A 80 -2.31 10.12 -5.06
CA MET A 80 -2.04 9.70 -3.68
C MET A 80 -1.26 10.77 -2.93
N GLU A 81 -0.17 11.31 -3.50
CA GLU A 81 0.61 12.38 -2.88
C GLU A 81 -0.21 13.61 -2.50
N ARG A 82 -1.26 13.93 -3.28
CA ARG A 82 -2.20 15.03 -2.98
C ARG A 82 -3.24 14.68 -1.91
N CYS A 83 -3.44 13.39 -1.63
CA CYS A 83 -4.42 12.91 -0.66
C CYS A 83 -3.85 12.72 0.74
N PHE A 84 -2.55 12.53 0.88
CA PHE A 84 -1.88 12.20 2.13
C PHE A 84 -0.92 13.30 2.57
N ARG A 85 -0.51 13.25 3.83
CA ARG A 85 0.41 14.23 4.43
C ARG A 85 1.86 13.84 4.13
N ARG A 86 2.78 14.79 4.26
CA ARG A 86 4.23 14.51 4.15
C ARG A 86 4.75 13.52 5.20
N SER A 87 4.08 13.41 6.34
CA SER A 87 4.39 12.45 7.40
C SER A 87 3.95 11.04 7.08
N ASP A 88 3.04 10.88 6.13
CA ASP A 88 2.52 9.58 5.72
C ASP A 88 3.49 8.99 4.68
N LEU A 89 3.70 7.69 4.74
CA LEU A 89 4.60 7.03 3.80
C LEU A 89 3.78 6.32 2.74
N LEU A 90 4.03 6.69 1.48
CA LEU A 90 3.37 6.13 0.31
C LEU A 90 4.37 5.25 -0.42
N ALA A 91 4.01 4.01 -0.72
CA ALA A 91 4.88 3.09 -1.43
C ALA A 91 4.12 2.30 -2.50
N ARG A 92 4.83 1.92 -3.55
CA ARG A 92 4.38 0.89 -4.48
C ARG A 92 4.80 -0.46 -3.91
N TYR A 93 3.82 -1.30 -3.62
CA TYR A 93 4.03 -2.58 -2.97
C TYR A 93 4.31 -3.70 -3.98
N GLY A 94 3.63 -3.68 -5.11
CA GLY A 94 3.75 -4.64 -6.21
C GLY A 94 3.39 -4.02 -7.55
N GLY A 95 3.05 -4.80 -8.54
CA GLY A 95 2.74 -4.34 -9.90
C GLY A 95 1.71 -3.21 -9.95
N GLU A 96 0.50 -3.47 -9.45
CA GLU A 96 -0.64 -2.54 -9.38
C GLU A 96 -1.07 -2.25 -7.94
N GLU A 97 -0.26 -2.68 -6.98
CA GLU A 97 -0.54 -2.58 -5.56
C GLU A 97 0.26 -1.44 -4.92
N PHE A 98 -0.41 -0.70 -4.07
CA PHE A 98 0.17 0.39 -3.30
C PHE A 98 -0.14 0.22 -1.82
N VAL A 99 0.69 0.81 -0.98
CA VAL A 99 0.52 0.77 0.46
C VAL A 99 0.78 2.14 1.06
N VAL A 100 0.01 2.48 2.09
CA VAL A 100 0.16 3.72 2.85
C VAL A 100 0.35 3.37 4.31
N LEU A 101 1.41 3.90 4.91
CA LEU A 101 1.66 3.85 6.35
C LEU A 101 1.30 5.19 6.97
N LEU A 102 0.46 5.17 7.99
CA LEU A 102 -0.13 6.35 8.63
C LEU A 102 0.26 6.41 10.11
N PRO A 103 1.40 7.01 10.48
CA PRO A 103 1.78 7.22 11.86
C PRO A 103 0.78 8.11 12.60
N ASN A 104 0.57 7.84 13.88
CA ASN A 104 -0.33 8.61 14.76
C ASN A 104 -1.77 8.77 14.21
N THR A 105 -2.25 7.76 13.49
CA THR A 105 -3.56 7.80 12.83
C THR A 105 -4.38 6.58 13.23
N PRO A 106 -5.51 6.75 13.93
CA PRO A 106 -6.38 5.63 14.31
C PRO A 106 -7.16 5.08 13.11
N LYS A 107 -7.62 3.83 13.23
CA LYS A 107 -8.33 3.08 12.16
C LYS A 107 -9.48 3.87 11.54
N SER A 108 -10.29 4.55 12.36
CA SER A 108 -11.42 5.36 11.88
C SER A 108 -10.98 6.50 10.95
N GLN A 109 -9.91 7.20 11.29
CA GLN A 109 -9.35 8.25 10.44
C GLN A 109 -8.70 7.67 9.17
N ALA A 110 -8.00 6.54 9.28
CA ALA A 110 -7.42 5.85 8.13
C ALA A 110 -8.52 5.42 7.14
N ALA A 111 -9.65 4.92 7.63
CA ALA A 111 -10.80 4.56 6.79
C ALA A 111 -11.38 5.78 6.04
N VAL A 112 -11.47 6.95 6.70
CA VAL A 112 -11.90 8.19 6.06
C VAL A 112 -10.92 8.63 4.97
N LEU A 113 -9.61 8.51 5.22
CA LEU A 113 -8.58 8.84 4.23
C LEU A 113 -8.63 7.87 3.03
N ALA A 114 -8.81 6.58 3.28
CA ALA A 114 -8.97 5.56 2.25
C ALA A 114 -10.20 5.83 1.38
N GLU A 115 -11.35 6.15 1.98
CA GLU A 115 -12.57 6.47 1.23
C GLU A 115 -12.44 7.76 0.42
N ARG A 116 -11.75 8.77 0.95
CA ARG A 116 -11.43 9.98 0.19
C ARG A 116 -10.57 9.68 -1.04
N LEU A 117 -9.54 8.85 -0.90
CA LEU A 117 -8.72 8.43 -2.03
C LEU A 117 -9.56 7.65 -3.05
N ARG A 118 -10.34 6.66 -2.60
CA ARG A 118 -11.21 5.85 -3.47
C ARG A 118 -12.10 6.72 -4.35
N ARG A 119 -12.79 7.70 -3.75
CA ARG A 119 -13.67 8.64 -4.49
C ARG A 119 -12.89 9.45 -5.50
N ARG A 120 -11.75 10.01 -5.09
CA ARG A 120 -10.91 10.80 -5.99
C ARG A 120 -10.38 10.01 -7.18
N VAL A 121 -10.04 8.72 -6.96
CA VAL A 121 -9.63 7.83 -8.06
C VAL A 121 -10.79 7.59 -9.02
N ALA A 122 -11.98 7.29 -8.53
CA ALA A 122 -13.16 7.06 -9.38
C ALA A 122 -13.57 8.29 -10.19
N GLU A 123 -13.34 9.49 -9.67
CA GLU A 123 -13.65 10.78 -10.32
C GLU A 123 -12.54 11.27 -11.27
N TYR A 124 -11.29 10.79 -11.09
CA TYR A 124 -10.15 11.27 -11.85
C TYR A 124 -10.23 10.85 -13.33
N PRO A 125 -9.97 11.75 -14.29
CA PRO A 125 -10.07 11.47 -15.72
C PRO A 125 -8.83 10.74 -16.27
N PHE A 126 -8.54 9.53 -15.77
CA PHE A 126 -7.46 8.72 -16.32
C PHE A 126 -7.67 8.47 -17.82
N VAL A 127 -6.61 8.58 -18.60
CA VAL A 127 -6.62 8.23 -20.02
C VAL A 127 -6.92 6.73 -20.17
N GLY A 128 -7.87 6.36 -21.03
CA GLY A 128 -8.28 4.98 -21.25
C GLY A 128 -9.28 4.43 -20.23
N ARG A 129 -9.74 5.23 -19.25
CA ARG A 129 -10.70 4.80 -18.21
C ARG A 129 -12.03 4.27 -18.78
N GLU A 130 -12.40 4.72 -19.96
CA GLU A 130 -13.62 4.31 -20.68
C GLU A 130 -13.65 2.82 -21.01
N SER A 131 -12.50 2.17 -21.05
CA SER A 131 -12.39 0.72 -21.20
C SER A 131 -12.81 -0.06 -19.94
N GLN A 132 -12.91 0.61 -18.80
CA GLN A 132 -13.29 0.01 -17.54
C GLN A 132 -14.81 -0.04 -17.34
N PRO A 133 -15.33 -0.99 -16.57
CA PRO A 133 -16.75 -1.05 -16.25
C PRO A 133 -17.25 0.26 -15.64
N GLY A 134 -18.33 0.80 -16.23
CA GLY A 134 -18.89 2.09 -15.80
C GLY A 134 -18.09 3.31 -16.27
N GLY A 135 -17.10 3.14 -17.16
CA GLY A 135 -16.31 4.24 -17.72
C GLY A 135 -15.41 4.96 -16.72
N CYS A 136 -15.06 4.31 -15.60
CA CYS A 136 -14.19 4.89 -14.58
C CYS A 136 -13.21 3.86 -14.03
N LEU A 137 -11.99 4.32 -13.75
CA LEU A 137 -11.02 3.52 -13.02
C LEU A 137 -11.39 3.52 -11.53
N THR A 138 -11.29 2.35 -10.90
CA THR A 138 -11.56 2.22 -9.47
C THR A 138 -10.43 1.51 -8.74
N VAL A 139 -10.44 1.63 -7.42
CA VAL A 139 -9.50 0.95 -6.52
C VAL A 139 -10.26 0.29 -5.39
N SER A 140 -9.74 -0.85 -4.95
CA SER A 140 -10.16 -1.51 -3.71
C SER A 140 -9.13 -1.24 -2.62
N LEU A 141 -9.58 -1.05 -1.39
CA LEU A 141 -8.70 -0.72 -0.27
C LEU A 141 -9.04 -1.56 0.96
N GLY A 142 -7.99 -1.96 1.67
CA GLY A 142 -8.07 -2.63 2.96
C GLY A 142 -7.36 -1.82 4.04
N VAL A 143 -7.95 -1.69 5.23
CA VAL A 143 -7.43 -0.89 6.34
C VAL A 143 -7.30 -1.72 7.58
N ALA A 144 -6.12 -1.65 8.23
CA ALA A 144 -5.84 -2.21 9.54
C ALA A 144 -5.08 -1.21 10.41
N ALA A 145 -5.15 -1.37 11.74
CA ALA A 145 -4.49 -0.46 12.67
C ALA A 145 -3.96 -1.15 13.94
N MET A 146 -2.85 -0.66 14.45
CA MET A 146 -2.33 -0.93 15.79
C MET A 146 -2.78 0.18 16.75
N PRO A 147 -3.05 -0.13 18.01
CA PRO A 147 -3.10 -1.46 18.63
C PRO A 147 -4.47 -2.14 18.46
N THR A 148 -5.42 -1.53 17.74
CA THR A 148 -6.83 -1.95 17.67
C THR A 148 -7.02 -3.36 17.11
N ASP A 149 -6.27 -3.72 16.09
CA ASP A 149 -6.42 -5.00 15.37
C ASP A 149 -5.32 -5.99 15.73
N THR A 150 -4.13 -5.50 16.01
CA THR A 150 -2.96 -6.29 16.41
C THR A 150 -1.90 -5.42 17.05
N SER A 151 -0.93 -6.04 17.73
CA SER A 151 0.31 -5.41 18.19
C SER A 151 1.54 -5.84 17.36
N ASP A 152 1.37 -6.75 16.41
CA ASP A 152 2.44 -7.26 15.54
C ASP A 152 2.42 -6.55 14.18
N PRO A 153 3.53 -5.90 13.75
CA PRO A 153 3.61 -5.22 12.46
C PRO A 153 3.42 -6.15 11.26
N LYS A 154 3.84 -7.42 11.35
CA LYS A 154 3.62 -8.40 10.27
C LYS A 154 2.14 -8.72 10.13
N GLN A 155 1.48 -9.00 11.25
CA GLN A 155 0.03 -9.21 11.26
C GLN A 155 -0.75 -7.96 10.81
N LEU A 156 -0.26 -6.76 11.11
CA LEU A 156 -0.91 -5.52 10.67
C LEU A 156 -1.03 -5.47 9.13
N LEU A 157 0.04 -5.82 8.44
CA LEU A 157 0.07 -5.85 6.97
C LEU A 157 -0.85 -6.94 6.42
N GLU A 158 -0.77 -8.16 6.99
CA GLU A 158 -1.63 -9.29 6.59
C GLU A 158 -3.12 -8.97 6.79
N LEU A 159 -3.47 -8.31 7.88
CA LEU A 159 -4.84 -7.90 8.17
C LEU A 159 -5.35 -6.85 7.17
N ALA A 160 -4.50 -5.89 6.79
CA ALA A 160 -4.85 -4.91 5.76
C ALA A 160 -5.05 -5.58 4.39
N ASP A 161 -4.19 -6.56 4.03
CA ASP A 161 -4.32 -7.34 2.80
C ASP A 161 -5.61 -8.19 2.79
N ARG A 162 -5.92 -8.88 3.90
CA ARG A 162 -7.19 -9.62 4.05
C ARG A 162 -8.41 -8.70 3.90
N ALA A 163 -8.35 -7.47 4.42
CA ALA A 163 -9.40 -6.48 4.24
C ALA A 163 -9.52 -6.03 2.78
N LEU A 164 -8.39 -5.82 2.08
CA LEU A 164 -8.34 -5.55 0.64
C LEU A 164 -8.96 -6.70 -0.18
N TYR A 165 -8.61 -7.93 0.16
CA TYR A 165 -9.19 -9.10 -0.49
C TYR A 165 -10.73 -9.12 -0.34
N ARG A 166 -11.25 -8.82 0.88
CA ARG A 166 -12.71 -8.69 1.08
C ARG A 166 -13.32 -7.57 0.24
N ALA A 167 -12.62 -6.45 0.07
CA ALA A 167 -13.08 -5.37 -0.80
C ALA A 167 -13.24 -5.83 -2.25
N LYS A 168 -12.25 -6.59 -2.76
CA LYS A 168 -12.31 -7.18 -4.10
C LYS A 168 -13.45 -8.20 -4.26
N GLN A 169 -13.64 -9.08 -3.27
CA GLN A 169 -14.70 -10.08 -3.25
C GLN A 169 -16.12 -9.48 -3.20
N ASN A 170 -16.29 -8.42 -2.44
CA ASN A 170 -17.58 -7.77 -2.23
C ASN A 170 -17.99 -6.82 -3.38
N GLY A 171 -17.33 -6.88 -4.54
CA GLY A 171 -17.71 -6.14 -5.74
C GLY A 171 -16.79 -4.97 -6.08
N ARG A 172 -15.60 -4.87 -5.47
CA ARG A 172 -14.57 -3.86 -5.75
C ARG A 172 -15.02 -2.42 -5.44
N ASN A 173 -14.22 -1.42 -5.83
CA ASN A 173 -14.50 0.00 -5.66
C ASN A 173 -15.00 0.35 -4.26
N ARG A 174 -14.29 -0.12 -3.22
CA ARG A 174 -14.67 0.08 -1.82
C ARG A 174 -13.50 0.00 -0.86
N VAL A 175 -13.75 0.49 0.32
CA VAL A 175 -12.89 0.32 1.49
C VAL A 175 -13.48 -0.76 2.38
N CYS A 176 -12.66 -1.73 2.78
CA CYS A 176 -12.95 -2.63 3.88
C CYS A 176 -12.00 -2.37 5.04
N VAL A 177 -12.52 -2.34 6.24
CA VAL A 177 -11.72 -2.27 7.48
C VAL A 177 -11.66 -3.65 8.12
N VAL A 178 -10.61 -3.92 8.89
CA VAL A 178 -10.58 -5.09 9.75
C VAL A 178 -11.70 -4.93 10.78
N GLU A 179 -12.63 -5.87 10.78
CA GLU A 179 -13.61 -5.99 11.85
C GLU A 179 -12.93 -6.66 13.03
N SER A 180 -13.14 -6.16 14.24
CA SER A 180 -12.71 -6.86 15.43
C SER A 180 -13.47 -8.20 15.46
N GLU A 181 -12.77 -9.29 15.12
CA GLU A 181 -13.37 -10.62 15.19
C GLU A 181 -13.71 -10.93 16.65
N ALA A 182 -14.98 -11.16 16.91
CA ALA A 182 -15.34 -12.14 17.92
C ALA A 182 -14.66 -13.45 17.48
N VAL A 183 -13.80 -13.96 18.34
CA VAL A 183 -12.97 -15.17 18.17
C VAL A 183 -13.77 -16.29 17.49
N GLY A 184 -13.36 -16.73 16.31
CA GLY A 184 -13.78 -18.01 15.75
C GLY A 184 -14.28 -17.98 14.32
N ARG A 185 -13.35 -18.08 13.37
CA ARG A 185 -13.48 -18.88 12.13
C ARG A 185 -12.17 -18.86 11.36
N SER A 186 -11.50 -19.99 11.30
CA SER A 186 -10.34 -20.28 10.47
C SER A 186 -10.68 -20.12 8.98
N HIS A 187 -9.88 -19.30 8.28
CA HIS A 187 -9.92 -19.22 6.82
C HIS A 187 -8.68 -19.88 6.21
N PRO A 188 -8.81 -20.50 5.02
CA PRO A 188 -7.71 -21.19 4.39
C PRO A 188 -6.65 -20.18 3.95
N SER A 189 -5.46 -20.35 4.49
CA SER A 189 -4.23 -19.72 4.06
C SER A 189 -3.83 -20.16 2.66
N GLY A 190 -3.77 -19.27 1.73
CA GLY A 190 -3.23 -19.57 0.42
C GLY A 190 -3.31 -18.39 -0.53
N PHE A 191 -2.38 -17.46 -0.43
CA PHE A 191 -1.89 -16.65 -1.57
C PHE A 191 -1.00 -15.50 -1.10
N TRP A 192 0.06 -15.81 -0.33
CA TRP A 192 1.26 -14.98 -0.28
C TRP A 192 2.36 -15.74 0.44
N LYS A 193 3.35 -16.19 -0.30
CA LYS A 193 4.64 -16.57 0.28
C LYS A 193 5.46 -15.30 0.34
N ILE A 194 5.77 -14.84 1.54
CA ILE A 194 6.88 -13.91 1.77
C ILE A 194 8.12 -14.64 1.26
N PRO A 195 8.93 -14.09 0.34
CA PRO A 195 10.21 -14.70 0.00
C PRO A 195 11.05 -14.79 1.27
N ASP A 196 11.49 -16.00 1.63
CA ASP A 196 12.42 -16.23 2.72
C ASP A 196 13.65 -15.33 2.54
N GLN A 197 13.99 -14.61 3.59
CA GLN A 197 15.26 -13.88 3.64
C GLN A 197 16.41 -14.86 3.46
N PRO A 198 17.44 -14.54 2.66
CA PRO A 198 18.61 -15.39 2.59
C PRO A 198 19.24 -15.50 3.98
N ASP A 199 19.40 -16.74 4.43
CA ASP A 199 20.05 -17.14 5.66
C ASP A 199 21.48 -16.55 5.67
N LEU A 200 21.71 -15.57 6.51
CA LEU A 200 23.06 -15.08 6.79
C LEU A 200 23.76 -16.14 7.61
N GLY A 201 24.36 -17.09 6.90
CA GLY A 201 25.10 -18.19 7.45
C GLY A 201 26.01 -17.78 8.60
N SER A 202 25.79 -18.40 9.73
CA SER A 202 26.70 -18.44 10.86
C SER A 202 28.01 -19.11 10.43
N THR A 203 29.04 -18.33 10.17
CA THR A 203 30.41 -18.86 10.02
C THR A 203 30.99 -19.00 11.41
N SER A 204 30.96 -20.23 11.93
CA SER A 204 31.77 -20.66 13.05
C SER A 204 33.11 -21.14 12.50
N ALA A 205 34.19 -20.51 12.89
CA ALA A 205 35.52 -21.08 13.09
C ALA A 205 36.41 -20.04 13.78
#